data_5ceb73e50f64e8d0b1d964aa5a760e68
#
_entry.id   5ceb73e50f64e8d0b1d964aa5a760e68
#
_cell.length_a   1.000
_cell.length_b   1.000
_cell.length_c   1.000
_cell.angle_alpha   90.00
_cell.angle_beta   90.00
_cell.angle_gamma   90.00
#
_symmetry.space_group_name_H-M   'P 1'
#
loop_
_entity.id
_entity.type
_entity.pdbx_description
1 polymer ?
#
loop_
_entity_poly.entity_id
_entity_poly.type
_entity_poly.pdbx_seq_one_letter_code
_entity_poly.pdbx_strand_id
1 'polypeptide(L)'
;MSKLQLVIDHGKRHELLRVFDEMAGHVDIIEIGYPELITFGLDVVKEAHEAHPDLKICVDAKVFHGGTGVTRRCFEAGASIVTVLAYAPDPVIQQMVRHAREYGGEIMCDMDGVRRVGRRTAEVDALGVNYVSIASGYLMEHEYDLHKRDHGSIFQLRPIELAAAVKRNLIHAGLAIGTGINQENISEVMKLKPEIVMVGRGIFGAADENNVVDPLETRIATAHALRRAIGAE
;
A
#
# COMPACT_ATOMS: atom_id res chain seq x y z
N MET A 1 -16.30 -1.73 6.53
CA MET A 1 -15.25 -2.48 7.24
C MET A 1 -13.92 -2.15 6.59
N SER A 2 -12.88 -1.94 7.39
CA SER A 2 -11.52 -1.76 6.87
C SER A 2 -10.97 -3.09 6.38
N LYS A 3 -10.06 -3.04 5.38
CA LYS A 3 -9.36 -4.21 4.85
C LYS A 3 -7.94 -4.24 5.40
N LEU A 4 -7.42 -5.43 5.68
CA LEU A 4 -6.01 -5.65 6.03
C LEU A 4 -5.22 -5.98 4.76
N GLN A 5 -4.22 -5.15 4.44
CA GLN A 5 -3.29 -5.37 3.34
C GLN A 5 -1.92 -5.75 3.90
N LEU A 6 -1.42 -6.92 3.53
CA LEU A 6 -0.07 -7.37 3.84
C LEU A 6 0.90 -6.85 2.77
N VAL A 7 1.93 -6.13 3.17
CA VAL A 7 2.93 -5.57 2.26
C VAL A 7 4.21 -6.42 2.29
N ILE A 8 4.67 -6.85 1.10
CA ILE A 8 5.90 -7.63 0.94
C ILE A 8 6.93 -6.78 0.20
N ASP A 9 7.94 -6.29 0.93
CA ASP A 9 8.99 -5.39 0.42
C ASP A 9 10.39 -6.03 0.43
N HIS A 10 10.49 -7.34 0.65
CA HIS A 10 11.77 -8.05 0.74
C HIS A 10 11.59 -9.55 0.58
N GLY A 11 12.66 -10.20 0.18
CA GLY A 11 12.73 -11.65 0.05
C GLY A 11 13.11 -12.11 -1.35
N LYS A 12 13.34 -13.40 -1.48
CA LYS A 12 13.57 -14.05 -2.76
C LYS A 12 12.22 -14.38 -3.41
N ARG A 13 12.21 -14.56 -4.73
CA ARG A 13 11.00 -14.86 -5.48
C ARG A 13 10.16 -16.01 -4.89
N HIS A 14 10.80 -17.12 -4.55
CA HIS A 14 10.11 -18.28 -3.98
C HIS A 14 9.60 -18.03 -2.55
N GLU A 15 10.26 -17.15 -1.78
CA GLU A 15 9.82 -16.73 -0.45
C GLU A 15 8.58 -15.84 -0.55
N LEU A 16 8.56 -14.93 -1.52
CA LEU A 16 7.39 -14.10 -1.83
C LEU A 16 6.18 -14.97 -2.18
N LEU A 17 6.32 -15.92 -3.13
CA LEU A 17 5.22 -16.81 -3.51
C LEU A 17 4.73 -17.66 -2.34
N ARG A 18 5.65 -18.16 -1.50
CA ARG A 18 5.28 -18.88 -0.28
C ARG A 18 4.46 -18.02 0.68
N VAL A 19 4.70 -16.71 0.78
CA VAL A 19 3.88 -15.82 1.61
C VAL A 19 2.44 -15.77 1.11
N PHE A 20 2.20 -15.82 -0.20
CA PHE A 20 0.84 -15.94 -0.74
C PHE A 20 0.17 -17.23 -0.26
N ASP A 21 0.85 -18.38 -0.36
CA ASP A 21 0.32 -19.66 0.11
C ASP A 21 0.01 -19.65 1.62
N GLU A 22 0.87 -19.02 2.41
CA GLU A 22 0.78 -18.98 3.87
C GLU A 22 -0.26 -17.97 4.38
N MET A 23 -0.48 -16.85 3.67
CA MET A 23 -1.23 -15.72 4.22
C MET A 23 -2.54 -15.40 3.48
N ALA A 24 -2.82 -16.01 2.32
CA ALA A 24 -4.01 -15.71 1.50
C ALA A 24 -5.35 -15.81 2.26
N GLY A 25 -5.47 -16.74 3.21
CA GLY A 25 -6.69 -16.90 4.03
C GLY A 25 -6.76 -15.97 5.26
N HIS A 26 -5.71 -15.18 5.53
CA HIS A 26 -5.55 -14.43 6.78
C HIS A 26 -5.56 -12.92 6.60
N VAL A 27 -5.50 -12.43 5.36
CA VAL A 27 -5.52 -11.02 4.98
C VAL A 27 -6.48 -10.78 3.80
N ASP A 28 -6.87 -9.55 3.56
CA ASP A 28 -7.82 -9.21 2.48
C ASP A 28 -7.11 -8.88 1.16
N ILE A 29 -5.88 -8.38 1.26
CA ILE A 29 -5.06 -7.96 0.13
C ILE A 29 -3.61 -8.34 0.43
N ILE A 30 -2.88 -8.83 -0.58
CA ILE A 30 -1.41 -8.93 -0.51
C ILE A 30 -0.81 -7.97 -1.54
N GLU A 31 0.13 -7.17 -1.09
CA GLU A 31 0.86 -6.23 -1.94
C GLU A 31 2.23 -6.79 -2.29
N ILE A 32 2.54 -6.79 -3.58
CA ILE A 32 3.89 -6.97 -4.10
C ILE A 32 4.53 -5.58 -4.14
N GLY A 33 5.47 -5.35 -3.23
CA GLY A 33 6.13 -4.07 -3.05
C GLY A 33 6.97 -3.65 -4.26
N TYR A 34 7.29 -2.38 -4.33
CA TYR A 34 8.04 -1.80 -5.45
C TYR A 34 9.40 -2.50 -5.70
N PRO A 35 10.23 -2.82 -4.66
CA PRO A 35 11.51 -3.52 -4.88
C PRO A 35 11.34 -4.90 -5.52
N GLU A 36 10.35 -5.67 -5.08
CA GLU A 36 10.06 -7.03 -5.58
C GLU A 36 9.51 -6.97 -7.01
N LEU A 37 8.66 -6.00 -7.29
CA LEU A 37 8.13 -5.81 -8.65
C LEU A 37 9.24 -5.47 -9.65
N ILE A 38 10.20 -4.60 -9.27
CA ILE A 38 11.35 -4.27 -10.12
C ILE A 38 12.27 -5.47 -10.30
N THR A 39 12.44 -6.28 -9.25
CA THR A 39 13.36 -7.43 -9.27
C THR A 39 12.79 -8.61 -10.06
N PHE A 40 11.49 -8.92 -9.90
CA PHE A 40 10.89 -10.14 -10.41
C PHE A 40 9.90 -9.90 -11.57
N GLY A 41 9.53 -8.66 -11.83
CA GLY A 41 8.59 -8.29 -12.89
C GLY A 41 7.15 -8.74 -12.61
N LEU A 42 6.31 -8.68 -13.65
CA LEU A 42 4.89 -9.05 -13.57
C LEU A 42 4.65 -10.57 -13.58
N ASP A 43 5.66 -11.38 -13.86
CA ASP A 43 5.52 -12.83 -13.85
C ASP A 43 5.19 -13.34 -12.44
N VAL A 44 5.72 -12.71 -11.39
CA VAL A 44 5.40 -13.06 -10.01
C VAL A 44 3.95 -12.72 -9.65
N VAL A 45 3.41 -11.62 -10.20
CA VAL A 45 2.00 -11.25 -10.04
C VAL A 45 1.08 -12.30 -10.67
N LYS A 46 1.42 -12.71 -11.90
CA LYS A 46 0.67 -13.71 -12.65
C LYS A 46 0.65 -15.05 -11.93
N GLU A 47 1.79 -15.51 -11.47
CA GLU A 47 1.91 -16.79 -10.75
C GLU A 47 1.14 -16.76 -9.42
N ALA A 48 1.22 -15.67 -8.67
CA ALA A 48 0.46 -15.49 -7.43
C ALA A 48 -1.06 -15.47 -7.69
N HIS A 49 -1.50 -14.78 -8.75
CA HIS A 49 -2.91 -14.74 -9.13
C HIS A 49 -3.45 -16.09 -9.62
N GLU A 50 -2.66 -16.83 -10.42
CA GLU A 50 -3.04 -18.16 -10.89
C GLU A 50 -3.20 -19.16 -9.71
N ALA A 51 -2.36 -19.02 -8.67
CA ALA A 51 -2.45 -19.85 -7.46
C ALA A 51 -3.60 -19.42 -6.52
N HIS A 52 -3.90 -18.12 -6.46
CA HIS A 52 -4.87 -17.54 -5.52
C HIS A 52 -5.83 -16.57 -6.25
N PRO A 53 -6.72 -17.05 -7.15
CA PRO A 53 -7.53 -16.20 -8.02
C PRO A 53 -8.55 -15.32 -7.27
N ASP A 54 -8.95 -15.70 -6.07
CA ASP A 54 -9.92 -14.97 -5.25
C ASP A 54 -9.26 -13.91 -4.35
N LEU A 55 -7.92 -13.95 -4.21
CA LEU A 55 -7.19 -12.99 -3.39
C LEU A 55 -6.95 -11.69 -4.16
N LYS A 56 -7.21 -10.56 -3.52
CA LYS A 56 -6.84 -9.27 -4.10
C LYS A 56 -5.32 -9.06 -4.04
N ILE A 57 -4.72 -8.75 -5.19
CA ILE A 57 -3.30 -8.45 -5.31
C ILE A 57 -3.13 -6.96 -5.61
N CYS A 58 -2.42 -6.25 -4.73
CA CYS A 58 -1.96 -4.89 -4.97
C CYS A 58 -0.56 -4.94 -5.59
N VAL A 59 -0.37 -4.20 -6.69
CA VAL A 59 0.94 -4.06 -7.36
C VAL A 59 1.46 -2.65 -7.12
N ASP A 60 2.52 -2.53 -6.33
CA ASP A 60 3.15 -1.23 -6.03
C ASP A 60 4.03 -0.78 -7.20
N ALA A 61 3.39 -0.41 -8.30
CA ALA A 61 4.05 -0.01 -9.53
C ALA A 61 4.55 1.44 -9.52
N LYS A 62 4.08 2.26 -8.57
CA LYS A 62 4.43 3.69 -8.43
C LYS A 62 4.48 4.42 -9.78
N VAL A 63 3.45 4.21 -10.61
CA VAL A 63 3.42 4.73 -11.97
C VAL A 63 3.53 6.25 -11.97
N PHE A 64 4.47 6.76 -12.75
CA PHE A 64 4.61 8.19 -13.00
C PHE A 64 4.36 8.54 -14.47
N HIS A 65 4.75 7.66 -15.39
CA HIS A 65 4.64 7.84 -16.84
C HIS A 65 4.22 6.53 -17.51
N GLY A 66 3.67 6.59 -18.73
CA GLY A 66 3.26 5.40 -19.48
C GLY A 66 2.01 4.69 -18.92
N GLY A 67 1.15 5.45 -18.23
CA GLY A 67 0.02 4.94 -17.44
C GLY A 67 -0.79 3.84 -18.12
N THR A 68 -1.22 4.03 -19.37
CA THR A 68 -1.99 3.02 -20.12
C THR A 68 -1.26 1.68 -20.25
N GLY A 69 0.00 1.71 -20.68
CA GLY A 69 0.76 0.48 -20.95
C GLY A 69 1.09 -0.31 -19.69
N VAL A 70 1.48 0.40 -18.62
CA VAL A 70 1.80 -0.23 -17.33
C VAL A 70 0.54 -0.77 -16.67
N THR A 71 -0.51 0.05 -16.57
CA THR A 71 -1.78 -0.32 -15.93
C THR A 71 -2.40 -1.55 -16.57
N ARG A 72 -2.48 -1.58 -17.91
CA ARG A 72 -3.00 -2.73 -18.64
C ARG A 72 -2.23 -4.01 -18.30
N ARG A 73 -0.89 -3.97 -18.37
CA ARG A 73 -0.06 -5.15 -18.10
C ARG A 73 -0.18 -5.64 -16.66
N CYS A 74 -0.32 -4.75 -15.69
CA CYS A 74 -0.56 -5.13 -14.31
C CYS A 74 -1.89 -5.89 -14.16
N PHE A 75 -2.98 -5.37 -14.76
CA PHE A 75 -4.28 -6.04 -14.68
C PHE A 75 -4.31 -7.34 -15.51
N GLU A 76 -3.67 -7.39 -16.68
CA GLU A 76 -3.51 -8.63 -17.46
C GLU A 76 -2.72 -9.71 -16.71
N ALA A 77 -1.83 -9.29 -15.78
CA ALA A 77 -1.12 -10.21 -14.90
C ALA A 77 -1.92 -10.63 -13.66
N GLY A 78 -3.12 -10.09 -13.44
CA GLY A 78 -3.99 -10.44 -12.32
C GLY A 78 -3.99 -9.47 -11.14
N ALA A 79 -3.39 -8.27 -11.29
CA ALA A 79 -3.50 -7.23 -10.26
C ALA A 79 -4.97 -6.84 -10.03
N SER A 80 -5.35 -6.61 -8.78
CA SER A 80 -6.64 -6.03 -8.39
C SER A 80 -6.51 -4.52 -8.15
N ILE A 81 -5.35 -4.09 -7.65
CA ILE A 81 -5.04 -2.70 -7.34
C ILE A 81 -3.67 -2.38 -7.95
N VAL A 82 -3.54 -1.20 -8.57
CA VAL A 82 -2.25 -0.70 -9.11
C VAL A 82 -1.97 0.68 -8.53
N THR A 83 -0.74 0.91 -8.05
CA THR A 83 -0.37 2.20 -7.48
C THR A 83 0.10 3.20 -8.54
N VAL A 84 -0.20 4.48 -8.31
CA VAL A 84 0.26 5.62 -9.07
C VAL A 84 0.81 6.69 -8.13
N LEU A 85 1.92 7.31 -8.46
CA LEU A 85 2.40 8.45 -7.68
C LEU A 85 1.49 9.67 -7.87
N ALA A 86 1.16 10.35 -6.78
CA ALA A 86 0.38 11.59 -6.84
C ALA A 86 1.10 12.73 -7.61
N TYR A 87 2.39 12.61 -7.83
CA TYR A 87 3.17 13.49 -8.71
C TYR A 87 2.97 13.21 -10.21
N ALA A 88 2.36 12.09 -10.58
CA ALA A 88 2.07 11.83 -11.98
C ALA A 88 1.17 12.93 -12.55
N PRO A 89 1.34 13.30 -13.84
CA PRO A 89 0.45 14.24 -14.50
C PRO A 89 -1.01 13.76 -14.44
N ASP A 90 -1.95 14.68 -14.17
CA ASP A 90 -3.38 14.36 -14.09
C ASP A 90 -3.91 13.51 -15.26
N PRO A 91 -3.53 13.77 -16.54
CA PRO A 91 -3.95 12.92 -17.64
C PRO A 91 -3.48 11.46 -17.51
N VAL A 92 -2.32 11.20 -16.91
CA VAL A 92 -1.81 9.85 -16.65
C VAL A 92 -2.71 9.15 -15.63
N ILE A 93 -3.00 9.81 -14.50
CA ILE A 93 -3.89 9.28 -13.45
C ILE A 93 -5.28 8.99 -14.03
N GLN A 94 -5.84 9.93 -14.79
CA GLN A 94 -7.14 9.75 -15.45
C GLN A 94 -7.16 8.56 -16.43
N GLN A 95 -6.08 8.36 -17.20
CA GLN A 95 -5.95 7.20 -18.07
C GLN A 95 -5.94 5.90 -17.28
N MET A 96 -5.16 5.85 -16.20
CA MET A 96 -5.10 4.67 -15.34
C MET A 96 -6.46 4.34 -14.74
N VAL A 97 -7.19 5.35 -14.23
CA VAL A 97 -8.55 5.17 -13.69
C VAL A 97 -9.53 4.62 -14.77
N ARG A 98 -9.45 5.12 -16.00
CA ARG A 98 -10.29 4.58 -17.10
C ARG A 98 -9.98 3.12 -17.39
N HIS A 99 -8.69 2.78 -17.54
CA HIS A 99 -8.28 1.39 -17.78
C HIS A 99 -8.61 0.45 -16.61
N ALA A 100 -8.43 0.91 -15.36
CA ALA A 100 -8.83 0.11 -14.21
C ALA A 100 -10.31 -0.31 -14.29
N ARG A 101 -11.20 0.60 -14.70
CA ARG A 101 -12.63 0.30 -14.87
C ARG A 101 -12.90 -0.75 -15.96
N GLU A 102 -12.11 -0.75 -17.04
CA GLU A 102 -12.22 -1.73 -18.12
C GLU A 102 -11.88 -3.15 -17.66
N TYR A 103 -10.96 -3.27 -16.70
CA TYR A 103 -10.53 -4.55 -16.12
C TYR A 103 -11.23 -4.90 -14.79
N GLY A 104 -12.14 -4.05 -14.30
CA GLY A 104 -12.76 -4.23 -12.97
C GLY A 104 -11.77 -4.05 -11.81
N GLY A 105 -10.64 -3.37 -12.06
CA GLY A 105 -9.59 -3.11 -11.08
C GLY A 105 -9.70 -1.74 -10.42
N GLU A 106 -8.78 -1.45 -9.50
CA GLU A 106 -8.76 -0.26 -8.66
C GLU A 106 -7.41 0.47 -8.77
N ILE A 107 -7.42 1.80 -8.59
CA ILE A 107 -6.21 2.64 -8.56
C ILE A 107 -6.01 3.19 -7.16
N MET A 108 -4.81 3.00 -6.61
CA MET A 108 -4.36 3.61 -5.36
C MET A 108 -3.34 4.69 -5.67
N CYS A 109 -3.61 5.93 -5.22
CA CYS A 109 -2.75 7.08 -5.45
C CYS A 109 -1.85 7.29 -4.24
N ASP A 110 -0.55 7.12 -4.44
CA ASP A 110 0.48 7.22 -3.41
C ASP A 110 0.92 8.69 -3.24
N MET A 111 0.80 9.20 -2.01
CA MET A 111 1.12 10.58 -1.65
C MET A 111 2.58 10.78 -1.23
N ASP A 112 3.45 9.78 -1.43
CA ASP A 112 4.86 9.86 -1.08
C ASP A 112 5.52 11.12 -1.67
N GLY A 113 6.20 11.87 -0.80
CA GLY A 113 6.92 13.09 -1.15
C GLY A 113 6.04 14.30 -1.50
N VAL A 114 4.72 14.20 -1.52
CA VAL A 114 3.82 15.32 -1.85
C VAL A 114 3.87 16.43 -0.81
N ARG A 115 4.25 17.62 -1.22
CA ARG A 115 4.40 18.77 -0.29
C ARG A 115 3.08 19.40 0.17
N ARG A 116 2.08 19.50 -0.70
CA ARG A 116 0.77 20.10 -0.40
C ARG A 116 -0.31 19.04 -0.33
N VAL A 117 -0.15 18.12 0.64
CA VAL A 117 -0.95 16.90 0.77
C VAL A 117 -2.46 17.17 0.65
N GLY A 118 -3.02 18.11 1.45
CA GLY A 118 -4.46 18.36 1.42
C GLY A 118 -4.99 18.80 0.05
N ARG A 119 -4.27 19.75 -0.62
CA ARG A 119 -4.65 20.19 -1.96
C ARG A 119 -4.58 19.04 -2.97
N ARG A 120 -3.45 18.33 -2.99
CA ARG A 120 -3.25 17.24 -3.97
C ARG A 120 -4.22 16.10 -3.74
N THR A 121 -4.58 15.81 -2.49
CA THR A 121 -5.63 14.83 -2.17
C THR A 121 -6.95 15.18 -2.85
N ALA A 122 -7.43 16.41 -2.71
CA ALA A 122 -8.67 16.83 -3.35
C ALA A 122 -8.60 16.75 -4.89
N GLU A 123 -7.44 17.09 -5.47
CA GLU A 123 -7.22 16.99 -6.91
C GLU A 123 -7.29 15.53 -7.39
N VAL A 124 -6.55 14.60 -6.76
CA VAL A 124 -6.54 13.18 -7.19
C VAL A 124 -7.86 12.46 -6.88
N ASP A 125 -8.54 12.82 -5.80
CA ASP A 125 -9.89 12.34 -5.49
C ASP A 125 -10.88 12.69 -6.62
N ALA A 126 -10.81 13.93 -7.11
CA ALA A 126 -11.63 14.39 -8.23
C ALA A 126 -11.29 13.70 -9.57
N LEU A 127 -10.07 13.13 -9.73
CA LEU A 127 -9.70 12.33 -10.89
C LEU A 127 -10.31 10.92 -10.87
N GLY A 128 -10.89 10.52 -9.74
CA GLY A 128 -11.64 9.27 -9.58
C GLY A 128 -10.81 8.05 -9.19
N VAL A 129 -9.68 8.26 -8.50
CA VAL A 129 -8.93 7.16 -7.90
C VAL A 129 -9.77 6.45 -6.82
N ASN A 130 -9.50 5.18 -6.56
CA ASN A 130 -10.26 4.40 -5.59
C ASN A 130 -9.74 4.62 -4.16
N TYR A 131 -8.42 4.79 -4.02
CA TYR A 131 -7.76 5.01 -2.74
C TYR A 131 -6.69 6.06 -2.85
N VAL A 132 -6.46 6.77 -1.74
CA VAL A 132 -5.29 7.64 -1.56
C VAL A 132 -4.48 7.09 -0.39
N SER A 133 -3.20 6.79 -0.62
CA SER A 133 -2.35 6.13 0.38
C SER A 133 -1.33 7.07 1.00
N ILE A 134 -1.05 6.84 2.27
CA ILE A 134 0.09 7.37 3.03
C ILE A 134 0.89 6.17 3.54
N ALA A 135 2.08 5.97 3.00
CA ALA A 135 2.95 4.84 3.31
C ALA A 135 4.41 5.21 3.65
N SER A 136 4.80 6.47 3.51
CA SER A 136 6.18 6.92 3.48
C SER A 136 6.81 7.32 4.81
N GLY A 137 6.14 7.17 5.93
CA GLY A 137 6.67 7.63 7.22
C GLY A 137 8.01 6.99 7.63
N TYR A 138 8.28 5.76 7.19
CA TYR A 138 9.53 5.07 7.53
C TYR A 138 10.76 5.64 6.80
N LEU A 139 10.64 5.89 5.52
CA LEU A 139 11.73 6.49 4.72
C LEU A 139 12.06 7.90 5.25
N MET A 140 11.06 8.64 5.71
CA MET A 140 11.23 9.99 6.24
C MET A 140 11.95 10.01 7.59
N GLU A 141 11.77 8.99 8.44
CA GLU A 141 12.41 8.93 9.77
C GLU A 141 13.86 8.41 9.73
N HIS A 142 14.18 7.46 8.86
CA HIS A 142 15.47 6.78 8.86
C HIS A 142 16.46 7.21 7.78
N GLU A 143 16.00 7.53 6.57
CA GLU A 143 16.92 7.88 5.48
C GLU A 143 17.29 9.36 5.43
N TYR A 144 16.47 10.24 5.99
CA TYR A 144 16.68 11.68 5.82
C TYR A 144 17.11 12.43 7.09
N ASP A 145 17.24 11.79 8.25
CA ASP A 145 17.58 12.45 9.53
C ASP A 145 16.91 13.84 9.66
N LEU A 146 15.60 13.87 9.48
CA LEU A 146 14.81 15.10 9.30
C LEU A 146 14.78 15.96 10.56
N HIS A 147 15.16 15.39 11.70
CA HIS A 147 15.26 16.11 12.96
C HIS A 147 16.40 17.13 12.99
N LYS A 148 17.35 17.07 12.03
CA LYS A 148 18.52 17.94 11.96
C LYS A 148 18.47 19.02 10.88
N ARG A 149 17.47 19.04 10.01
CA ARG A 149 17.37 20.00 8.91
C ARG A 149 16.12 20.85 9.03
N ASP A 150 16.35 22.15 9.15
CA ASP A 150 15.33 23.20 9.14
C ASP A 150 14.74 23.36 7.70
N HIS A 151 14.04 22.33 7.22
CA HIS A 151 13.41 22.33 5.91
C HIS A 151 11.89 22.37 6.04
N GLY A 152 11.34 23.52 6.48
CA GLY A 152 9.95 23.90 6.29
C GLY A 152 8.91 22.78 6.43
N SER A 153 8.48 22.57 7.63
CA SER A 153 7.17 22.07 8.12
C SER A 153 6.53 20.78 7.58
N ILE A 154 6.74 20.33 6.33
CA ILE A 154 5.98 19.17 5.79
C ILE A 154 6.55 17.85 6.27
N PHE A 155 7.86 17.79 6.45
CA PHE A 155 8.57 16.60 6.90
C PHE A 155 8.57 16.43 8.43
N GLN A 156 7.91 17.34 9.15
CA GLN A 156 7.76 17.28 10.60
C GLN A 156 6.46 16.60 11.05
N LEU A 157 5.54 16.30 10.10
CA LEU A 157 4.27 15.65 10.44
C LEU A 157 4.48 14.15 10.56
N ARG A 158 3.97 13.58 11.65
CA ARG A 158 3.89 12.12 11.80
C ARG A 158 2.98 11.53 10.73
N PRO A 159 3.18 10.27 10.30
CA PRO A 159 2.32 9.61 9.29
C PRO A 159 0.82 9.72 9.59
N ILE A 160 0.45 9.62 10.86
CA ILE A 160 -0.95 9.76 11.30
C ILE A 160 -1.52 11.16 11.05
N GLU A 161 -0.71 12.21 11.17
CA GLU A 161 -1.11 13.60 10.92
C GLU A 161 -1.27 13.87 9.42
N LEU A 162 -0.38 13.29 8.60
CA LEU A 162 -0.50 13.31 7.14
C LEU A 162 -1.76 12.57 6.69
N ALA A 163 -2.00 11.36 7.21
CA ALA A 163 -3.20 10.59 6.93
C ALA A 163 -4.48 11.33 7.34
N ALA A 164 -4.46 12.03 8.49
CA ALA A 164 -5.56 12.90 8.90
C ALA A 164 -5.78 14.08 7.93
N ALA A 165 -4.71 14.64 7.38
CA ALA A 165 -4.81 15.69 6.35
C ALA A 165 -5.39 15.14 5.04
N VAL A 166 -5.00 13.93 4.62
CA VAL A 166 -5.61 13.23 3.48
C VAL A 166 -7.09 13.01 3.76
N LYS A 167 -7.45 12.35 4.86
CA LYS A 167 -8.85 12.01 5.19
C LYS A 167 -9.79 13.20 5.15
N ARG A 168 -9.35 14.37 5.63
CA ARG A 168 -10.17 15.60 5.62
C ARG A 168 -10.46 16.16 4.22
N ASN A 169 -9.69 15.74 3.21
CA ASN A 169 -9.81 16.23 1.83
C ASN A 169 -10.35 15.16 0.86
N LEU A 170 -10.68 13.97 1.34
CA LEU A 170 -11.34 12.92 0.57
C LEU A 170 -12.85 13.12 0.59
N ILE A 171 -13.48 12.94 -0.59
CA ILE A 171 -14.93 12.97 -0.78
C ILE A 171 -15.41 11.60 -1.29
N HIS A 172 -14.67 11.00 -2.21
CA HIS A 172 -15.05 9.76 -2.92
C HIS A 172 -14.11 8.61 -2.66
N ALA A 173 -12.80 8.87 -2.69
CA ALA A 173 -11.79 7.84 -2.51
C ALA A 173 -11.67 7.40 -1.04
N GLY A 174 -11.22 6.15 -0.84
CA GLY A 174 -10.88 5.62 0.47
C GLY A 174 -9.47 6.05 0.92
N LEU A 175 -9.26 6.16 2.24
CA LEU A 175 -7.94 6.31 2.83
C LEU A 175 -7.27 4.93 2.95
N ALA A 176 -6.07 4.78 2.41
CA ALA A 176 -5.15 3.69 2.73
C ALA A 176 -4.01 4.23 3.59
N ILE A 177 -3.70 3.56 4.69
CA ILE A 177 -2.64 4.01 5.61
C ILE A 177 -1.70 2.87 5.95
N GLY A 178 -0.42 3.12 5.83
CA GLY A 178 0.66 2.20 6.15
C GLY A 178 1.72 2.83 7.02
N THR A 179 2.88 2.19 7.06
CA THR A 179 4.08 2.63 7.78
C THR A 179 4.06 2.45 9.29
N GLY A 180 4.84 1.46 9.75
CA GLY A 180 5.07 1.21 11.16
C GLY A 180 3.82 0.80 11.94
N ILE A 181 2.75 0.39 11.26
CA ILE A 181 1.52 -0.06 11.91
C ILE A 181 1.75 -1.46 12.50
N ASN A 182 1.33 -1.61 13.75
CA ASN A 182 1.39 -2.84 14.53
C ASN A 182 0.24 -2.89 15.55
N GLN A 183 0.23 -3.93 16.39
CA GLN A 183 -0.82 -4.12 17.40
C GLN A 183 -0.87 -3.00 18.47
N GLU A 184 0.23 -2.31 18.73
CA GLU A 184 0.31 -1.26 19.77
C GLU A 184 -0.35 0.05 19.31
N ASN A 185 -0.21 0.39 18.01
CA ASN A 185 -0.65 1.68 17.48
C ASN A 185 -1.92 1.61 16.60
N ILE A 186 -2.40 0.43 16.27
CA ILE A 186 -3.58 0.24 15.41
C ILE A 186 -4.81 1.00 15.90
N SER A 187 -5.01 1.10 17.21
CA SER A 187 -6.16 1.82 17.79
C SER A 187 -6.14 3.32 17.47
N GLU A 188 -4.96 3.93 17.36
CA GLU A 188 -4.82 5.32 16.93
C GLU A 188 -5.13 5.48 15.44
N VAL A 189 -4.63 4.57 14.62
CA VAL A 189 -4.89 4.52 13.17
C VAL A 189 -6.39 4.42 12.89
N MET A 190 -7.10 3.58 13.62
CA MET A 190 -8.54 3.35 13.42
C MET A 190 -9.43 4.55 13.77
N LYS A 191 -8.93 5.55 14.49
CA LYS A 191 -9.65 6.83 14.68
C LYS A 191 -9.88 7.56 13.36
N LEU A 192 -9.05 7.33 12.35
CA LEU A 192 -9.18 7.90 11.01
C LEU A 192 -10.17 7.13 10.12
N LYS A 193 -10.63 5.95 10.55
CA LYS A 193 -11.52 5.07 9.78
C LYS A 193 -10.99 4.84 8.36
N PRO A 194 -9.76 4.31 8.19
CA PRO A 194 -9.21 4.00 6.87
C PRO A 194 -10.00 2.86 6.23
N GLU A 195 -10.06 2.85 4.92
CA GLU A 195 -10.63 1.75 4.13
C GLU A 195 -9.63 0.60 3.98
N ILE A 196 -8.32 0.91 3.97
CA ILE A 196 -7.24 -0.09 3.92
C ILE A 196 -6.19 0.25 4.99
N VAL A 197 -5.80 -0.76 5.77
CA VAL A 197 -4.66 -0.72 6.69
C VAL A 197 -3.57 -1.60 6.11
N MET A 198 -2.42 -0.98 5.75
CA MET A 198 -1.29 -1.64 5.12
C MET A 198 -0.24 -1.97 6.18
N VAL A 199 0.12 -3.25 6.30
CA VAL A 199 1.07 -3.73 7.32
C VAL A 199 2.10 -4.67 6.68
N GLY A 200 3.37 -4.33 6.83
CA GLY A 200 4.50 -5.18 6.45
C GLY A 200 5.15 -5.78 7.69
N ARG A 201 6.19 -5.12 8.21
CA ARG A 201 6.95 -5.55 9.39
C ARG A 201 6.12 -5.77 10.66
N GLY A 202 4.98 -5.09 10.80
CA GLY A 202 4.06 -5.34 11.92
C GLY A 202 3.49 -6.76 11.94
N ILE A 203 3.49 -7.48 10.81
CA ILE A 203 3.11 -8.89 10.69
C ILE A 203 4.34 -9.79 10.59
N PHE A 204 5.34 -9.40 9.78
CA PHE A 204 6.56 -10.21 9.58
C PHE A 204 7.52 -10.20 10.78
N GLY A 205 7.40 -9.24 11.68
CA GLY A 205 8.42 -8.95 12.70
C GLY A 205 9.53 -8.05 12.14
N ALA A 206 10.45 -7.64 13.02
CA ALA A 206 11.67 -6.97 12.61
C ALA A 206 12.60 -8.03 12.01
N ALA A 207 12.92 -7.91 10.72
CA ALA A 207 13.95 -8.77 10.14
C ALA A 207 15.27 -8.58 10.89
N ASP A 208 15.89 -9.68 11.28
CA ASP A 208 17.23 -9.68 11.86
C ASP A 208 18.29 -9.40 10.76
N GLU A 209 19.55 -9.36 11.12
CA GLU A 209 20.67 -9.19 10.20
C GLU A 209 20.78 -10.28 9.11
N ASN A 210 20.08 -11.41 9.30
CA ASN A 210 19.98 -12.52 8.36
C ASN A 210 18.65 -12.50 7.57
N ASN A 211 17.85 -11.44 7.69
CA ASN A 211 16.53 -11.30 7.08
C ASN A 211 15.52 -12.37 7.53
N VAL A 212 15.67 -12.88 8.74
CA VAL A 212 14.74 -13.86 9.33
C VAL A 212 13.50 -13.13 9.85
N VAL A 213 12.35 -13.57 9.40
CA VAL A 213 11.03 -13.07 9.81
C VAL A 213 10.42 -13.98 10.89
N ASP A 214 9.39 -13.48 11.57
CA ASP A 214 8.67 -14.24 12.59
C ASP A 214 8.12 -15.57 12.05
N PRO A 215 8.02 -16.61 12.88
CA PRO A 215 7.38 -17.88 12.53
C PRO A 215 5.97 -17.68 11.98
N LEU A 216 5.55 -18.58 11.08
CA LEU A 216 4.24 -18.49 10.42
C LEU A 216 3.09 -18.37 11.41
N GLU A 217 3.09 -19.18 12.48
CA GLU A 217 2.04 -19.13 13.51
C GLU A 217 1.93 -17.75 14.17
N THR A 218 3.07 -17.10 14.43
CA THR A 218 3.11 -15.73 14.98
C THR A 218 2.55 -14.74 13.98
N ARG A 219 2.92 -14.84 12.70
CA ARG A 219 2.41 -13.97 11.64
C ARG A 219 0.90 -14.09 11.47
N ILE A 220 0.36 -15.32 11.47
CA ILE A 220 -1.08 -15.58 11.41
C ILE A 220 -1.79 -15.01 12.64
N ALA A 221 -1.28 -15.27 13.84
CA ALA A 221 -1.87 -14.74 15.07
C ALA A 221 -1.90 -13.21 15.07
N THR A 222 -0.84 -12.57 14.59
CA THR A 222 -0.75 -11.11 14.46
C THR A 222 -1.74 -10.58 13.42
N ALA A 223 -1.86 -11.22 12.27
CA ALA A 223 -2.84 -10.84 11.24
C ALA A 223 -4.27 -10.91 11.78
N HIS A 224 -4.64 -11.97 12.50
CA HIS A 224 -5.95 -12.10 13.13
C HIS A 224 -6.18 -11.03 14.22
N ALA A 225 -5.17 -10.73 15.05
CA ALA A 225 -5.30 -9.66 16.04
C ALA A 225 -5.54 -8.30 15.38
N LEU A 226 -4.84 -8.00 14.29
CA LEU A 226 -5.05 -6.78 13.52
C LEU A 226 -6.43 -6.77 12.83
N ARG A 227 -6.89 -7.90 12.25
CA ARG A 227 -8.23 -7.99 11.66
C ARG A 227 -9.33 -7.71 12.68
N ARG A 228 -9.23 -8.26 13.89
CA ARG A 228 -10.18 -7.91 14.98
C ARG A 228 -10.14 -6.43 15.31
N ALA A 229 -8.94 -5.86 15.43
CA ALA A 229 -8.77 -4.45 15.76
C ALA A 229 -9.34 -3.48 14.71
N ILE A 230 -9.32 -3.87 13.43
CA ILE A 230 -9.90 -3.07 12.33
C ILE A 230 -11.38 -3.38 12.04
N GLY A 231 -11.97 -4.34 12.77
CA GLY A 231 -13.36 -4.74 12.60
C GLY A 231 -13.63 -5.53 11.31
N ALA A 232 -12.66 -6.33 10.85
CA ALA A 232 -12.72 -7.14 9.62
C ALA A 232 -13.11 -8.61 9.89
N GLU A 233 -13.38 -8.99 11.14
CA GLU A 233 -13.93 -10.29 11.57
C GLU A 233 -15.42 -10.19 11.87
#